data_bedef947516bdd693fd380f36ffe0d32
#
_entry.id   bedef947516bdd693fd380f36ffe0d32
#
_cell.length_a   1.000
_cell.length_b   1.000
_cell.length_c   1.000
_cell.angle_alpha   90.00
_cell.angle_beta   90.00
_cell.angle_gamma   90.00
#
_symmetry.space_group_name_H-M   'P 1'
#
loop_
_entity.id
_entity.type
_entity.pdbx_description
1 polymer ?
#
loop_
_entity_poly.entity_id
_entity_poly.type
_entity_poly.pdbx_seq_one_letter_code
_entity_poly.pdbx_strand_id
1 'polypeptide(L)'
;MVTVYTDASGVPHNIFGYYILETNEEKFIRSKFGLDSIEAEFMAIIEVLNSNTVRNSKQTIIYSDSESVVDFIQRKLQARKGSIVRLLTVQILNLVDNMENKPFFVWIPRERNLAGILIEDEVPRKINKRMLFKESLLR
;
A
#
# COMPACT_ATOMS: atom_id res chain seq x y z
N MET A 1 -8.73 2.00 16.45
CA MET A 1 -7.52 2.01 15.57
C MET A 1 -7.80 1.22 14.31
N VAL A 2 -7.26 1.70 13.20
CA VAL A 2 -7.36 1.02 11.91
C VAL A 2 -5.95 0.60 11.47
N THR A 3 -5.81 -0.67 11.12
CA THR A 3 -4.56 -1.27 10.67
C THR A 3 -4.69 -1.62 9.19
N VAL A 4 -3.89 -0.97 8.35
CA VAL A 4 -3.97 -1.12 6.90
C VAL A 4 -2.67 -1.73 6.37
N TYR A 5 -2.81 -2.68 5.47
CA TYR A 5 -1.70 -3.27 4.72
C TYR A 5 -1.87 -2.86 3.26
N THR A 6 -0.81 -2.39 2.64
CA THR A 6 -0.81 -2.02 1.22
C THR A 6 0.15 -2.91 0.46
N ASP A 7 -0.17 -3.22 -0.77
CA ASP A 7 0.75 -3.90 -1.67
C ASP A 7 0.40 -3.60 -3.12
N ALA A 8 1.35 -3.88 -3.99
CA ALA A 8 1.20 -3.64 -5.41
C ALA A 8 2.11 -4.54 -6.23
N SER A 9 1.76 -4.73 -7.46
CA SER A 9 2.60 -5.42 -8.45
C SER A 9 2.54 -4.62 -9.75
N GLY A 10 3.70 -4.15 -10.20
CA GLY A 10 3.79 -3.41 -11.46
C GLY A 10 3.62 -4.31 -12.68
N VAL A 11 4.13 -3.85 -13.82
CA VAL A 11 4.08 -4.60 -15.09
C VAL A 11 4.55 -6.04 -14.88
N PRO A 12 3.87 -7.07 -15.41
CA PRO A 12 2.70 -7.01 -16.31
C PRO A 12 1.35 -6.99 -15.59
N HIS A 13 1.30 -7.12 -14.28
CA HIS A 13 0.05 -7.29 -13.54
C HIS A 13 -0.68 -5.98 -13.30
N ASN A 14 0.04 -4.89 -13.05
CA ASN A 14 -0.50 -3.54 -12.85
C ASN A 14 -1.63 -3.50 -11.83
N ILE A 15 -1.43 -4.14 -10.68
CA ILE A 15 -2.42 -4.23 -9.61
C ILE A 15 -1.91 -3.53 -8.35
N PHE A 16 -2.79 -2.85 -7.65
CA PHE A 16 -2.46 -2.22 -6.37
C PHE A 16 -3.68 -2.17 -5.48
N GLY A 17 -3.47 -2.14 -4.18
CA GLY A 17 -4.58 -2.09 -3.25
C GLY A 17 -4.21 -2.22 -1.79
N TYR A 18 -5.22 -2.50 -0.98
CA TYR A 18 -5.06 -2.56 0.46
C TYR A 18 -6.01 -3.56 1.12
N TYR A 19 -5.67 -3.90 2.35
CA TYR A 19 -6.49 -4.69 3.25
C TYR A 19 -6.55 -3.99 4.62
N ILE A 20 -7.76 -3.83 5.15
CA ILE A 20 -7.99 -3.25 6.49
C ILE A 20 -8.35 -4.39 7.43
N LEU A 21 -7.53 -4.60 8.44
CA LEU A 21 -7.65 -5.74 9.35
C LEU A 21 -8.94 -5.72 10.17
N GLU A 22 -9.27 -4.58 10.77
CA GLU A 22 -10.39 -4.48 11.72
C GLU A 22 -11.76 -4.63 11.05
N THR A 23 -11.89 -4.19 9.81
CA THR A 23 -13.15 -4.25 9.07
C THR A 23 -13.20 -5.37 8.06
N ASN A 24 -12.07 -6.05 7.83
CA ASN A 24 -11.91 -7.05 6.78
C ASN A 24 -12.20 -6.49 5.37
N GLU A 25 -12.05 -5.18 5.20
CA GLU A 25 -12.19 -4.56 3.88
C GLU A 25 -10.95 -4.80 3.03
N GLU A 26 -11.17 -5.10 1.77
CA GLU A 26 -10.08 -5.19 0.80
C GLU A 26 -10.48 -4.48 -0.48
N LYS A 27 -9.50 -3.86 -1.13
CA LYS A 27 -9.71 -3.21 -2.42
C LYS A 27 -8.45 -3.34 -3.25
N PHE A 28 -8.58 -4.01 -4.40
CA PHE A 28 -7.47 -4.13 -5.35
C PHE A 28 -7.95 -3.65 -6.71
N ILE A 29 -7.14 -2.80 -7.33
CA ILE A 29 -7.45 -2.16 -8.62
C ILE A 29 -6.42 -2.61 -9.64
N ARG A 30 -6.89 -3.00 -10.81
CA ARG A 30 -6.04 -3.27 -11.97
C ARG A 30 -6.01 -2.02 -12.84
N SER A 31 -4.81 -1.47 -13.04
CA SER A 31 -4.61 -0.33 -13.91
C SER A 31 -4.69 -0.76 -15.37
N LYS A 32 -5.27 0.10 -16.20
CA LYS A 32 -5.26 -0.06 -17.66
C LYS A 32 -3.91 0.32 -18.26
N PHE A 33 -3.08 1.03 -17.51
CA PHE A 33 -1.78 1.51 -17.94
C PHE A 33 -0.68 0.74 -17.24
N GLY A 34 0.46 0.60 -17.90
CA GLY A 34 1.63 0.02 -17.29
C GLY A 34 2.14 0.90 -16.15
N LEU A 35 2.37 0.29 -14.99
CA LEU A 35 2.93 0.96 -13.83
C LEU A 35 4.25 0.27 -13.47
N ASP A 36 5.28 1.04 -13.11
CA ASP A 36 6.42 0.40 -12.45
C ASP A 36 6.04 0.04 -11.00
N SER A 37 6.86 -0.76 -10.36
CA SER A 37 6.54 -1.27 -9.02
C SER A 37 6.42 -0.17 -7.98
N ILE A 38 7.24 0.88 -8.09
CA ILE A 38 7.20 2.01 -7.15
C ILE A 38 5.95 2.84 -7.36
N GLU A 39 5.60 3.15 -8.61
CA GLU A 39 4.35 3.87 -8.92
C GLU A 39 3.14 3.11 -8.36
N ALA A 40 3.08 1.79 -8.59
CA ALA A 40 1.99 0.97 -8.12
C ALA A 40 1.87 0.99 -6.58
N GLU A 41 2.99 0.96 -5.87
CA GLU A 41 3.00 1.05 -4.40
C GLU A 41 2.46 2.40 -3.91
N PHE A 42 2.84 3.51 -4.56
CA PHE A 42 2.29 4.83 -4.25
C PHE A 42 0.78 4.89 -4.51
N MET A 43 0.32 4.30 -5.61
CA MET A 43 -1.11 4.26 -5.95
C MET A 43 -1.92 3.51 -4.90
N ALA A 44 -1.38 2.44 -4.34
CA ALA A 44 -2.03 1.70 -3.25
C ALA A 44 -2.26 2.61 -2.03
N ILE A 45 -1.27 3.41 -1.66
CA ILE A 45 -1.38 4.33 -0.53
C ILE A 45 -2.41 5.43 -0.81
N ILE A 46 -2.46 5.97 -2.02
CA ILE A 46 -3.46 6.96 -2.40
C ILE A 46 -4.87 6.39 -2.23
N GLU A 47 -5.10 5.14 -2.64
CA GLU A 47 -6.39 4.49 -2.44
C GLU A 47 -6.77 4.36 -0.96
N VAL A 48 -5.79 4.02 -0.11
CA VAL A 48 -6.00 3.95 1.35
C VAL A 48 -6.44 5.31 1.89
N LEU A 49 -5.72 6.37 1.51
CA LEU A 49 -6.00 7.72 2.03
C LEU A 49 -7.35 8.27 1.56
N ASN A 50 -7.91 7.70 0.51
CA ASN A 50 -9.25 8.04 0.03
C ASN A 50 -10.34 7.14 0.61
N SER A 51 -9.99 6.14 1.40
CA SER A 51 -10.95 5.26 2.07
C SER A 51 -11.70 6.01 3.17
N ASN A 52 -13.02 5.89 3.20
CA ASN A 52 -13.83 6.49 4.26
C ASN A 52 -13.48 5.93 5.63
N THR A 53 -13.19 4.65 5.73
CA THR A 53 -12.79 4.01 6.98
C THR A 53 -11.53 4.66 7.55
N VAL A 54 -10.55 4.93 6.71
CA VAL A 54 -9.30 5.57 7.12
C VAL A 54 -9.52 7.05 7.45
N ARG A 55 -10.27 7.76 6.64
CA ARG A 55 -10.57 9.19 6.86
C ARG A 55 -11.31 9.44 8.17
N ASN A 56 -12.17 8.53 8.55
CA ASN A 56 -12.99 8.64 9.76
C ASN A 56 -12.31 8.03 11.00
N SER A 57 -11.15 7.44 10.85
CA SER A 57 -10.43 6.82 11.96
C SER A 57 -9.70 7.86 12.79
N LYS A 58 -9.71 7.67 14.11
CA LYS A 58 -8.93 8.49 15.04
C LYS A 58 -7.45 8.12 15.03
N GLN A 59 -7.13 6.90 14.64
CA GLN A 59 -5.74 6.43 14.59
C GLN A 59 -5.63 5.37 13.50
N THR A 60 -4.70 5.57 12.58
CA THR A 60 -4.45 4.64 11.48
C THR A 60 -2.95 4.34 11.38
N ILE A 61 -2.63 3.06 11.21
CA ILE A 61 -1.29 2.62 10.85
C ILE A 61 -1.35 1.99 9.47
N ILE A 62 -0.49 2.44 8.57
CA ILE A 62 -0.39 1.95 7.19
C ILE A 62 0.95 1.24 7.03
N TYR A 63 0.87 -0.06 6.77
CA TYR A 63 2.05 -0.90 6.54
C TYR A 63 2.30 -1.07 5.05
N SER A 64 3.57 -0.96 4.67
CA SER A 64 4.04 -1.25 3.32
C SER A 64 5.34 -2.04 3.39
N ASP A 65 5.55 -2.95 2.47
CA ASP A 65 6.84 -3.65 2.35
C ASP A 65 7.80 -2.95 1.38
N SER A 66 7.41 -1.80 0.84
CA SER A 66 8.28 -0.97 0.02
C SER A 66 9.02 0.04 0.89
N GLU A 67 10.28 -0.25 1.19
CA GLU A 67 11.13 0.62 2.01
C GLU A 67 11.27 2.00 1.38
N SER A 68 11.46 2.06 0.06
CA SER A 68 11.61 3.32 -0.68
C SER A 68 10.38 4.21 -0.52
N VAL A 69 9.19 3.65 -0.66
CA VAL A 69 7.93 4.41 -0.55
C VAL A 69 7.75 4.95 0.86
N VAL A 70 7.98 4.12 1.87
CA VAL A 70 7.87 4.54 3.28
C VAL A 70 8.86 5.67 3.57
N ASP A 71 10.10 5.56 3.08
CA ASP A 71 11.12 6.60 3.27
C ASP A 71 10.73 7.92 2.60
N PHE A 72 10.19 7.89 1.37
CA PHE A 72 9.73 9.11 0.71
C PHE A 72 8.65 9.82 1.51
N ILE A 73 7.73 9.06 2.09
CA ILE A 73 6.62 9.62 2.84
C ILE A 73 7.05 10.10 4.23
N GLN A 74 7.72 9.24 5.00
CA GLN A 74 8.12 9.55 6.38
C GLN A 74 9.17 10.65 6.46
N ARG A 75 10.18 10.56 5.60
CA ARG A 75 11.31 11.49 5.60
C ARG A 75 11.07 12.69 4.70
N LYS A 76 9.93 12.71 4.00
CA LYS A 76 9.60 13.75 3.02
C LYS A 76 10.75 13.96 2.03
N LEU A 77 11.34 12.84 1.58
CA LEU A 77 12.44 12.87 0.62
C LEU A 77 11.96 13.47 -0.69
N GLN A 78 12.81 14.28 -1.30
CA GLN A 78 12.51 14.85 -2.59
C GLN A 78 12.97 13.93 -3.70
N ALA A 79 12.04 13.45 -4.50
CA ALA A 79 12.35 12.76 -5.72
C ALA A 79 12.77 13.77 -6.80
N ARG A 80 13.31 13.25 -7.90
CA ARG A 80 13.71 14.06 -9.04
C ARG A 80 12.56 14.94 -9.52
N LYS A 81 12.80 16.24 -9.69
CA LYS A 81 11.82 17.20 -10.18
C LYS A 81 11.25 16.75 -11.52
N GLY A 82 9.92 16.77 -11.62
CA GLY A 82 9.22 16.34 -12.84
C GLY A 82 9.01 14.83 -12.95
N SER A 83 9.53 14.04 -11.99
CA SER A 83 9.29 12.59 -12.00
C SER A 83 7.88 12.27 -11.50
N ILE A 84 7.35 11.12 -11.94
CA ILE A 84 6.05 10.63 -11.46
C ILE A 84 6.09 10.34 -9.95
N VAL A 85 7.22 9.86 -9.44
CA VAL A 85 7.40 9.58 -8.01
C VAL A 85 7.24 10.85 -7.18
N ARG A 86 7.81 11.97 -7.65
CA ARG A 86 7.65 13.26 -6.98
C ARG A 86 6.20 13.71 -6.97
N LEU A 87 5.52 13.59 -8.11
CA LEU A 87 4.11 13.95 -8.23
C LEU A 87 3.24 13.15 -7.26
N LEU A 88 3.44 11.85 -7.22
CA LEU A 88 2.69 10.96 -6.32
C LEU A 88 3.01 11.23 -4.85
N THR A 89 4.28 11.48 -4.53
CA THR A 89 4.68 11.84 -3.16
C THR A 89 3.99 13.13 -2.70
N VAL A 90 4.00 14.15 -3.54
CA VAL A 90 3.34 15.43 -3.24
C VAL A 90 1.84 15.22 -3.04
N GLN A 91 1.21 14.43 -3.87
CA GLN A 91 -0.21 14.11 -3.74
C GLN A 91 -0.52 13.43 -2.40
N ILE A 92 0.30 12.47 -1.99
CA ILE A 92 0.13 11.77 -0.70
C ILE A 92 0.31 12.75 0.47
N LEU A 93 1.36 13.55 0.44
CA LEU A 93 1.61 14.52 1.51
C LEU A 93 0.48 15.53 1.63
N ASN A 94 -0.09 15.98 0.53
CA ASN A 94 -1.25 16.88 0.55
C ASN A 94 -2.48 16.20 1.14
N LEU A 95 -2.73 14.93 0.80
CA LEU A 95 -3.84 14.18 1.39
C LEU A 95 -3.66 14.03 2.89
N VAL A 96 -2.46 13.68 3.34
CA VAL A 96 -2.14 13.53 4.76
C VAL A 96 -2.28 14.85 5.51
N ASP A 97 -1.79 15.95 4.93
CA ASP A 97 -1.86 17.27 5.58
C ASP A 97 -3.30 17.75 5.77
N ASN A 98 -4.22 17.30 4.94
CA ASN A 98 -5.64 17.65 5.05
C ASN A 98 -6.42 16.71 5.98
N MET A 99 -5.80 15.69 6.54
CA MET A 99 -6.43 14.77 7.48
C MET A 99 -6.36 15.34 8.90
N GLU A 100 -7.47 15.23 9.63
CA GLU A 100 -7.52 15.63 11.04
C GLU A 100 -6.58 14.78 11.87
N ASN A 101 -6.60 13.45 11.63
CA ASN A 101 -5.76 12.49 12.33
C ASN A 101 -4.81 11.86 11.32
N LYS A 102 -3.56 12.28 11.33
CA LYS A 102 -2.58 11.82 10.36
C LYS A 102 -2.19 10.36 10.62
N PRO A 103 -2.13 9.53 9.56
CA PRO A 103 -1.74 8.14 9.72
C PRO A 103 -0.24 7.99 9.97
N PHE A 104 0.14 6.86 10.55
CA PHE A 104 1.54 6.45 10.66
C PHE A 104 1.86 5.50 9.51
N PHE A 105 2.99 5.73 8.86
CA PHE A 105 3.51 4.85 7.81
C PHE A 105 4.65 4.02 8.37
N VAL A 106 4.56 2.70 8.24
CA VAL A 106 5.52 1.78 8.84
C VAL A 106 5.93 0.73 7.80
N TRP A 107 7.23 0.54 7.63
CA TRP A 107 7.74 -0.54 6.82
C TRP A 107 7.63 -1.87 7.56
N ILE A 108 7.23 -2.91 6.84
CA ILE A 108 7.26 -4.29 7.32
C ILE A 108 7.91 -5.20 6.27
N PRO A 109 8.49 -6.33 6.68
CA PRO A 109 8.99 -7.28 5.70
C PRO A 109 7.84 -7.89 4.89
N ARG A 110 8.16 -8.27 3.67
CA ARG A 110 7.20 -8.81 2.70
C ARG A 110 6.41 -9.99 3.26
N GLU A 111 7.05 -10.84 4.05
CA GLU A 111 6.44 -12.04 4.63
C GLU A 111 5.31 -11.73 5.62
N ARG A 112 5.26 -10.50 6.13
CA ARG A 112 4.23 -10.07 7.09
C ARG A 112 3.14 -9.21 6.46
N ASN A 113 3.23 -8.98 5.16
CA ASN A 113 2.27 -8.11 4.47
C ASN A 113 1.04 -8.89 4.04
N LEU A 114 -0.07 -8.71 4.77
CA LEU A 114 -1.33 -9.39 4.48
C LEU A 114 -1.91 -9.00 3.12
N ALA A 115 -1.72 -7.77 2.68
CA ALA A 115 -2.14 -7.34 1.35
C ALA A 115 -1.37 -8.09 0.25
N GLY A 116 -0.10 -8.39 0.49
CA GLY A 116 0.70 -9.18 -0.44
C GLY A 116 0.16 -10.58 -0.65
N ILE A 117 -0.35 -11.20 0.41
CA ILE A 117 -0.98 -12.51 0.33
C ILE A 117 -2.22 -12.45 -0.56
N LEU A 118 -3.06 -11.43 -0.37
CA LEU A 118 -4.27 -11.25 -1.16
C LEU A 118 -3.98 -10.93 -2.62
N ILE A 119 -2.96 -10.13 -2.90
CA ILE A 119 -2.52 -9.86 -4.28
C ILE A 119 -2.06 -11.15 -4.97
N GLU A 120 -1.40 -12.04 -4.27
CA GLU A 120 -0.97 -13.31 -4.86
C GLU A 120 -2.14 -14.21 -5.24
N ASP A 121 -3.27 -14.11 -4.54
CA ASP A 121 -4.50 -14.80 -4.94
C ASP A 121 -5.08 -14.23 -6.24
N GLU A 122 -4.95 -12.91 -6.45
CA GLU A 122 -5.42 -12.23 -7.66
C GLU A 122 -4.48 -12.38 -8.85
N VAL A 123 -3.20 -12.63 -8.58
CA VAL A 123 -2.14 -12.71 -9.57
C VAL A 123 -1.46 -14.06 -9.44
N PRO A 124 -1.85 -15.05 -10.25
CA PRO A 124 -1.25 -16.39 -10.19
C PRO A 124 0.27 -16.32 -10.35
N ARG A 125 0.98 -16.90 -9.39
CA ARG A 125 2.43 -16.98 -9.36
C ARG A 125 2.83 -18.38 -8.91
N LYS A 126 4.13 -18.68 -9.00
CA LYS A 126 4.65 -19.90 -8.42
C LYS A 126 4.43 -19.90 -6.91
N ILE A 127 4.19 -21.06 -6.33
CA ILE A 127 4.12 -21.23 -4.89
C ILE A 127 5.41 -20.71 -4.27
N ASN A 128 5.30 -19.90 -3.24
CA ASN A 128 6.42 -19.24 -2.59
C ASN A 128 6.20 -19.17 -1.08
N LYS A 129 7.13 -18.51 -0.38
CA LYS A 129 7.08 -18.33 1.09
C LYS A 129 5.82 -17.58 1.57
N ARG A 130 5.28 -16.69 0.76
CA ARG A 130 4.06 -15.94 1.12
C ARG A 130 2.85 -16.86 1.21
N MET A 131 2.73 -17.81 0.29
CA MET A 131 1.64 -18.79 0.32
C MET A 131 1.73 -19.66 1.57
N LEU A 132 2.95 -20.09 1.95
CA LEU A 132 3.16 -20.85 3.17
C LEU A 132 2.82 -20.00 4.40
N PHE A 133 3.15 -18.74 4.40
CA PHE A 133 2.81 -17.82 5.47
C PHE A 133 1.30 -17.65 5.60
N LYS A 134 0.58 -17.53 4.50
CA LYS A 134 -0.88 -17.46 4.48
C LYS A 134 -1.50 -18.69 5.14
N GLU A 135 -1.04 -19.89 4.79
CA GLU A 135 -1.50 -21.12 5.43
C GLU A 135 -1.27 -21.10 6.94
N SER A 136 -0.11 -20.62 7.35
CA SER A 136 0.23 -20.49 8.77
C SER A 136 -0.72 -19.55 9.50
N LEU A 137 -1.11 -18.44 8.88
CA LEU A 137 -2.04 -17.48 9.47
C LEU A 137 -3.48 -18.03 9.60
N LEU A 138 -3.87 -18.93 8.72
CA LEU A 138 -5.21 -19.51 8.73
C LEU A 138 -5.37 -20.66 9.74
N ARG A 139 -4.31 -21.12 10.33
CA ARG A 139 -4.30 -22.15 11.36
C ARG A 139 -4.37 -21.50 12.73
#